data_fa42c4042f5690e7ae256f43f8dc6670
#
_entry.id   fa42c4042f5690e7ae256f43f8dc6670
#
_cell.length_a   1.000
_cell.length_b   1.000
_cell.length_c   1.000
_cell.angle_alpha   90.00
_cell.angle_beta   90.00
_cell.angle_gamma   90.00
#
_symmetry.space_group_name_H-M   'P 1'
#
loop_
_entity.id
_entity.type
_entity.pdbx_description
1 polymer ?
#
loop_
_entity_poly.entity_id
_entity_poly.type
_entity_poly.pdbx_seq_one_letter_code
_entity_poly.pdbx_strand_id
1 'polypeptide(L)'
;VVIYEIFLNVFHMYQNMLHYEVGKDYVKYIISAILSVGTITVIAKILGLEYLTIKMNLLSGILIAGVFVMYRLAGRSILSRKASAKYGNQEKTKVKAKNLLIIGAGMGAREIIITIKNSMRDRYNIVGIIDDNKNKLNHYILGIKVIGTRYEIPRFAKEYDVDEIFFAINKIDAVSRRKILEICQETGVKTRVLPTTEEVIDRQGAMNSLRNVQIEDLLGRDPIELDNKNIKNLIKDKTILVTGGGGSIGSELCRQIIKYKPQNLVILDIYENTLYDIERELEADYPTANIKAIIGSVRDKERLEEVFNKYKPNVVFHAAAHKHVPLMETSPLEAIHNNVFGTYNVVNCADKFGVEKFVLISTDKAVNPTNIMGASKRVCEMIVQTKNKTSKTDFVAVRFGNVLGSNGSVIPLMKKQIEKGGPVTVTHKEITRYFMTIPEAVQLILQAVTYAKGGEIFVLDMGEPVKIYDLAVSLIRLMGYEPNVDIPIIITGLRPGEKLYEELLMAEEGLVSTKHDKIFITQPMHLEEKELNEKLYELGNIKYNEDYSIEKVKEVMKNVVPTYHEPEE
;
A
#
# COMPACT_ATOMS: atom_id res chain seq x y z
N VAL A 1 -59.88 5.99 -15.74
CA VAL A 1 -58.82 6.99 -15.53
C VAL A 1 -58.76 7.37 -14.05
N VAL A 2 -59.85 7.87 -13.43
CA VAL A 2 -59.88 8.37 -12.01
C VAL A 2 -59.32 7.33 -11.03
N ILE A 3 -59.78 6.10 -11.10
CA ILE A 3 -59.30 5.03 -10.19
C ILE A 3 -57.79 4.76 -10.39
N TYR A 4 -57.31 4.85 -11.62
CA TYR A 4 -55.88 4.71 -11.88
C TYR A 4 -55.06 5.87 -11.30
N GLU A 5 -55.55 7.09 -11.39
CA GLU A 5 -54.93 8.27 -10.77
C GLU A 5 -54.88 8.16 -9.25
N ILE A 6 -55.92 7.62 -8.61
CA ILE A 6 -55.91 7.36 -7.17
C ILE A 6 -54.75 6.45 -6.78
N PHE A 7 -54.54 5.31 -7.49
CA PHE A 7 -53.44 4.41 -7.19
C PHE A 7 -52.09 5.03 -7.49
N LEU A 8 -51.96 5.83 -8.56
CA LEU A 8 -50.70 6.55 -8.82
C LEU A 8 -50.37 7.55 -7.69
N ASN A 9 -51.36 8.21 -7.11
CA ASN A 9 -51.17 9.08 -5.95
C ASN A 9 -50.79 8.30 -4.69
N VAL A 10 -51.45 7.18 -4.41
CA VAL A 10 -51.15 6.32 -3.26
C VAL A 10 -49.68 5.82 -3.31
N PHE A 11 -49.16 5.52 -4.51
CA PHE A 11 -47.78 5.14 -4.69
C PHE A 11 -46.80 6.31 -4.84
N HIS A 12 -47.28 7.58 -4.60
CA HIS A 12 -46.49 8.80 -4.69
C HIS A 12 -45.79 9.03 -6.03
N MET A 13 -46.34 8.50 -7.13
CA MET A 13 -45.68 8.54 -8.44
C MET A 13 -45.62 9.93 -9.05
N TYR A 14 -46.49 10.86 -8.69
CA TYR A 14 -46.46 12.27 -9.13
C TYR A 14 -45.38 13.09 -8.42
N GLN A 15 -44.89 12.65 -7.26
CA GLN A 15 -43.84 13.34 -6.51
C GLN A 15 -42.41 12.98 -6.99
N ASN A 16 -42.26 11.91 -7.77
CA ASN A 16 -40.97 11.52 -8.32
C ASN A 16 -40.56 12.44 -9.47
N MET A 17 -39.37 13.03 -9.36
CA MET A 17 -38.81 13.82 -10.46
C MET A 17 -38.41 12.90 -11.62
N LEU A 18 -38.85 13.24 -12.83
CA LEU A 18 -38.59 12.51 -14.07
C LEU A 18 -37.11 12.12 -14.32
N HIS A 19 -36.18 12.91 -13.76
CA HIS A 19 -34.74 12.70 -13.92
C HIS A 19 -34.17 11.56 -13.09
N TYR A 20 -34.82 11.20 -11.97
CA TYR A 20 -34.29 10.26 -10.98
C TYR A 20 -35.04 8.94 -10.90
N GLU A 21 -36.00 8.69 -11.79
CA GLU A 21 -36.75 7.44 -11.82
C GLU A 21 -35.83 6.24 -12.14
N VAL A 22 -35.90 5.21 -11.30
CA VAL A 22 -35.12 3.96 -11.42
C VAL A 22 -36.05 2.85 -11.93
N GLY A 23 -35.49 1.77 -12.47
CA GLY A 23 -36.26 0.64 -13.00
C GLY A 23 -37.37 0.09 -12.06
N LYS A 24 -37.18 0.20 -10.73
CA LYS A 24 -38.19 -0.17 -9.72
C LYS A 24 -39.45 0.70 -9.75
N ASP A 25 -39.34 1.94 -10.20
CA ASP A 25 -40.50 2.86 -10.25
C ASP A 25 -41.45 2.49 -11.38
N TYR A 26 -40.93 1.97 -12.50
CA TYR A 26 -41.80 1.48 -13.60
C TYR A 26 -42.64 0.28 -13.20
N VAL A 27 -42.18 -0.56 -12.25
CA VAL A 27 -42.95 -1.68 -11.69
C VAL A 27 -44.19 -1.15 -10.94
N LYS A 28 -44.11 -0.01 -10.27
CA LYS A 28 -45.24 0.60 -9.55
C LYS A 28 -46.36 1.05 -10.52
N TYR A 29 -46.04 1.51 -11.74
CA TYR A 29 -47.05 1.81 -12.75
C TYR A 29 -47.83 0.59 -13.19
N ILE A 30 -47.16 -0.57 -13.34
CA ILE A 30 -47.78 -1.85 -13.66
C ILE A 30 -48.68 -2.31 -12.53
N ILE A 31 -48.21 -2.23 -11.30
CA ILE A 31 -48.99 -2.59 -10.08
C ILE A 31 -50.24 -1.70 -9.96
N SER A 32 -50.08 -0.38 -10.19
CA SER A 32 -51.22 0.56 -10.16
C SER A 32 -52.25 0.21 -11.21
N ALA A 33 -51.84 -0.21 -12.43
CA ALA A 33 -52.74 -0.63 -13.47
C ALA A 33 -53.52 -1.93 -13.10
N ILE A 34 -52.82 -2.92 -12.54
CA ILE A 34 -53.43 -4.18 -12.10
C ILE A 34 -54.47 -3.93 -11.00
N LEU A 35 -54.14 -3.11 -9.99
CA LEU A 35 -55.05 -2.79 -8.90
C LEU A 35 -56.27 -1.99 -9.43
N SER A 36 -56.08 -1.07 -10.36
CA SER A 36 -57.17 -0.30 -10.97
C SER A 36 -58.12 -1.22 -11.78
N VAL A 37 -57.61 -2.13 -12.58
CA VAL A 37 -58.42 -3.11 -13.30
C VAL A 37 -59.23 -3.99 -12.37
N GLY A 38 -58.59 -4.47 -11.27
CA GLY A 38 -59.26 -5.27 -10.25
C GLY A 38 -60.42 -4.49 -9.59
N THR A 39 -60.15 -3.27 -9.17
CA THR A 39 -61.14 -2.39 -8.53
C THR A 39 -62.30 -2.04 -9.47
N ILE A 40 -62.03 -1.69 -10.71
CA ILE A 40 -63.07 -1.41 -11.73
C ILE A 40 -63.93 -2.64 -11.98
N THR A 41 -63.33 -3.82 -12.10
CA THR A 41 -64.05 -5.08 -12.33
C THR A 41 -64.98 -5.42 -11.16
N VAL A 42 -64.55 -5.19 -9.90
CA VAL A 42 -65.41 -5.39 -8.73
C VAL A 42 -66.56 -4.42 -8.70
N ILE A 43 -66.28 -3.12 -8.95
CA ILE A 43 -67.33 -2.09 -9.00
C ILE A 43 -68.36 -2.38 -10.11
N ALA A 44 -67.90 -2.72 -11.32
CA ALA A 44 -68.76 -3.07 -12.45
C ALA A 44 -69.70 -4.24 -12.11
N LYS A 45 -69.19 -5.25 -11.42
CA LYS A 45 -69.99 -6.41 -10.96
C LYS A 45 -71.05 -6.03 -9.92
N ILE A 46 -70.72 -5.14 -8.97
CA ILE A 46 -71.66 -4.66 -7.93
C ILE A 46 -72.80 -3.82 -8.57
N LEU A 47 -72.44 -3.03 -9.58
CA LEU A 47 -73.40 -2.13 -10.25
C LEU A 47 -74.19 -2.77 -11.40
N GLY A 48 -73.97 -4.08 -11.68
CA GLY A 48 -74.68 -4.81 -12.75
C GLY A 48 -74.34 -4.33 -14.16
N LEU A 49 -73.15 -3.80 -14.40
CA LEU A 49 -72.74 -3.24 -15.70
C LEU A 49 -72.20 -4.33 -16.63
N GLU A 50 -73.08 -5.10 -17.26
CA GLU A 50 -72.73 -6.27 -18.11
C GLU A 50 -71.88 -5.95 -19.36
N TYR A 51 -71.89 -4.70 -19.85
CA TYR A 51 -71.10 -4.25 -20.96
C TYR A 51 -69.62 -4.04 -20.66
N LEU A 52 -69.22 -3.96 -19.40
CA LEU A 52 -67.85 -3.86 -18.95
C LEU A 52 -67.22 -5.26 -18.71
N THR A 53 -66.85 -5.92 -19.80
CA THR A 53 -66.21 -7.21 -19.72
C THR A 53 -64.82 -7.15 -19.16
N ILE A 54 -64.41 -8.21 -18.43
CA ILE A 54 -63.05 -8.32 -17.88
C ILE A 54 -61.98 -8.08 -18.94
N LYS A 55 -62.23 -8.55 -20.18
CA LYS A 55 -61.30 -8.36 -21.32
C LYS A 55 -61.12 -6.89 -21.70
N MET A 56 -62.16 -6.09 -21.70
CA MET A 56 -62.11 -4.66 -21.99
C MET A 56 -61.37 -3.87 -20.89
N ASN A 57 -61.63 -4.20 -19.62
CA ASN A 57 -60.95 -3.60 -18.49
C ASN A 57 -59.45 -3.91 -18.48
N LEU A 58 -59.08 -5.14 -18.80
CA LEU A 58 -57.70 -5.59 -18.90
C LEU A 58 -56.93 -4.87 -20.03
N LEU A 59 -57.60 -4.78 -21.22
CA LEU A 59 -57.03 -4.09 -22.37
C LEU A 59 -56.83 -2.59 -22.06
N SER A 60 -57.82 -1.92 -21.45
CA SER A 60 -57.72 -0.52 -21.04
C SER A 60 -56.60 -0.27 -20.03
N GLY A 61 -56.45 -1.18 -19.06
CA GLY A 61 -55.36 -1.10 -18.03
C GLY A 61 -53.98 -1.20 -18.66
N ILE A 62 -53.78 -2.14 -19.60
CA ILE A 62 -52.51 -2.29 -20.33
C ILE A 62 -52.23 -1.05 -21.18
N LEU A 63 -53.23 -0.50 -21.85
CA LEU A 63 -53.07 0.67 -22.70
C LEU A 63 -52.74 1.93 -21.88
N ILE A 64 -53.40 2.14 -20.75
CA ILE A 64 -53.14 3.28 -19.85
C ILE A 64 -51.72 3.14 -19.24
N ALA A 65 -51.31 1.97 -18.76
CA ALA A 65 -49.99 1.73 -18.24
C ALA A 65 -48.91 1.97 -19.30
N GLY A 66 -49.13 1.48 -20.52
CA GLY A 66 -48.22 1.68 -21.65
C GLY A 66 -48.06 3.14 -22.05
N VAL A 67 -49.16 3.90 -22.15
CA VAL A 67 -49.11 5.35 -22.43
C VAL A 67 -48.35 6.11 -21.34
N PHE A 68 -48.60 5.82 -20.07
CA PHE A 68 -47.87 6.48 -18.96
C PHE A 68 -46.38 6.18 -18.97
N VAL A 69 -46.01 4.93 -19.18
CA VAL A 69 -44.57 4.55 -19.26
C VAL A 69 -43.91 5.21 -20.46
N MET A 70 -44.58 5.22 -21.64
CA MET A 70 -44.09 5.91 -22.86
C MET A 70 -43.93 7.41 -22.64
N TYR A 71 -44.93 8.07 -22.05
CA TYR A 71 -44.86 9.50 -21.72
C TYR A 71 -43.68 9.83 -20.80
N ARG A 72 -43.46 9.05 -19.75
CA ARG A 72 -42.35 9.23 -18.83
C ARG A 72 -40.99 9.01 -19.51
N LEU A 73 -40.83 7.96 -20.31
CA LEU A 73 -39.62 7.68 -21.08
C LEU A 73 -39.32 8.80 -22.11
N ALA A 74 -40.34 9.29 -22.80
CA ALA A 74 -40.21 10.41 -23.75
C ALA A 74 -39.82 11.71 -23.02
N GLY A 75 -40.47 12.02 -21.88
CA GLY A 75 -40.15 13.17 -21.04
C GLY A 75 -38.70 13.14 -20.56
N ARG A 76 -38.24 11.97 -20.07
CA ARG A 76 -36.85 11.77 -19.68
C ARG A 76 -35.87 11.97 -20.85
N SER A 77 -36.18 11.44 -22.02
CA SER A 77 -35.35 11.61 -23.23
C SER A 77 -35.25 13.07 -23.69
N ILE A 78 -36.34 13.82 -23.64
CA ILE A 78 -36.39 15.24 -24.03
C ILE A 78 -35.64 16.11 -23.01
N LEU A 79 -35.83 15.86 -21.71
CA LEU A 79 -35.15 16.60 -20.63
C LEU A 79 -33.65 16.32 -20.61
N SER A 80 -33.23 15.08 -20.87
CA SER A 80 -31.81 14.72 -20.98
C SER A 80 -31.14 15.42 -22.17
N ARG A 81 -31.82 15.53 -23.31
CA ARG A 81 -31.34 16.29 -24.47
C ARG A 81 -31.24 17.79 -24.19
N LYS A 82 -32.23 18.39 -23.52
CA LYS A 82 -32.20 19.81 -23.15
C LYS A 82 -31.10 20.12 -22.09
N ALA A 83 -30.86 19.25 -21.13
CA ALA A 83 -29.77 19.40 -20.20
C ALA A 83 -28.40 19.35 -20.91
N SER A 84 -28.19 18.41 -21.82
CA SER A 84 -26.97 18.34 -22.64
C SER A 84 -26.77 19.59 -23.52
N ALA A 85 -27.84 20.19 -24.04
CA ALA A 85 -27.77 21.40 -24.86
C ALA A 85 -27.45 22.67 -24.03
N LYS A 86 -27.92 22.77 -22.79
CA LYS A 86 -27.72 23.93 -21.92
C LYS A 86 -26.30 24.02 -21.32
N TYR A 87 -25.62 22.87 -21.15
CA TYR A 87 -24.21 22.80 -20.70
C TYR A 87 -23.22 22.71 -21.88
N GLY A 88 -23.69 22.71 -23.12
CA GLY A 88 -22.89 22.52 -24.34
C GLY A 88 -22.31 23.78 -24.98
N ASN A 89 -22.53 24.99 -24.46
CA ASN A 89 -22.09 26.27 -25.06
C ASN A 89 -20.87 26.89 -24.36
N GLN A 90 -19.95 26.08 -23.82
CA GLN A 90 -18.57 26.53 -23.68
C GLN A 90 -17.79 26.10 -24.92
N GLU A 91 -17.03 27.02 -25.53
CA GLU A 91 -16.22 26.80 -26.72
C GLU A 91 -15.46 25.46 -26.64
N LYS A 92 -15.96 24.46 -27.39
CA LYS A 92 -15.28 23.18 -27.54
C LYS A 92 -14.13 23.38 -28.52
N THR A 93 -12.93 23.61 -28.02
CA THR A 93 -11.74 23.09 -28.73
C THR A 93 -12.01 21.61 -28.93
N LYS A 94 -12.12 21.18 -30.22
CA LYS A 94 -12.30 19.76 -30.58
C LYS A 94 -11.06 18.97 -30.20
N VAL A 95 -10.94 18.60 -28.92
CA VAL A 95 -9.96 17.61 -28.47
C VAL A 95 -10.50 16.26 -28.96
N LYS A 96 -9.73 15.56 -29.80
CA LYS A 96 -10.04 14.20 -30.27
C LYS A 96 -10.25 13.32 -29.02
N ALA A 97 -11.38 12.61 -28.93
CA ALA A 97 -11.65 11.70 -27.85
C ALA A 97 -10.58 10.60 -27.81
N LYS A 98 -10.04 10.30 -26.63
CA LYS A 98 -9.03 9.27 -26.45
C LYS A 98 -9.63 7.88 -26.55
N ASN A 99 -8.99 7.00 -27.30
CA ASN A 99 -9.36 5.59 -27.36
C ASN A 99 -8.95 4.90 -26.05
N LEU A 100 -9.92 4.31 -25.37
CA LEU A 100 -9.78 3.71 -24.06
C LEU A 100 -10.02 2.20 -24.12
N LEU A 101 -9.05 1.42 -23.62
CA LEU A 101 -9.20 -0.01 -23.36
C LEU A 101 -9.40 -0.24 -21.87
N ILE A 102 -10.40 -1.03 -21.48
CA ILE A 102 -10.68 -1.34 -20.07
C ILE A 102 -10.27 -2.79 -19.77
N ILE A 103 -9.50 -2.99 -18.72
CA ILE A 103 -9.09 -4.31 -18.24
C ILE A 103 -9.95 -4.72 -17.04
N GLY A 104 -10.66 -5.85 -17.21
CA GLY A 104 -11.62 -6.39 -16.25
C GLY A 104 -13.06 -6.06 -16.62
N ALA A 105 -13.92 -7.08 -16.68
CA ALA A 105 -15.35 -7.01 -16.99
C ALA A 105 -16.21 -7.20 -15.73
N GLY A 106 -15.84 -6.49 -14.64
CA GLY A 106 -16.50 -6.54 -13.33
C GLY A 106 -17.25 -5.25 -12.97
N MET A 107 -17.52 -5.08 -11.67
CA MET A 107 -18.21 -3.89 -11.14
C MET A 107 -17.43 -2.60 -11.38
N GLY A 108 -16.08 -2.62 -11.23
CA GLY A 108 -15.25 -1.45 -11.49
C GLY A 108 -15.38 -0.95 -12.94
N ALA A 109 -15.32 -1.86 -13.92
CA ALA A 109 -15.54 -1.50 -15.32
C ALA A 109 -16.94 -0.91 -15.56
N ARG A 110 -17.97 -1.50 -14.94
CA ARG A 110 -19.35 -0.99 -15.06
C ARG A 110 -19.47 0.45 -14.56
N GLU A 111 -18.88 0.78 -13.41
CA GLU A 111 -18.90 2.14 -12.85
C GLU A 111 -18.14 3.13 -13.75
N ILE A 112 -16.97 2.75 -14.25
CA ILE A 112 -16.19 3.55 -15.20
C ILE A 112 -17.01 3.82 -16.47
N ILE A 113 -17.63 2.79 -17.06
CA ILE A 113 -18.44 2.93 -18.29
C ILE A 113 -19.63 3.86 -18.06
N ILE A 114 -20.33 3.73 -16.92
CA ILE A 114 -21.46 4.61 -16.56
C ILE A 114 -20.98 6.05 -16.46
N THR A 115 -19.87 6.30 -15.76
CA THR A 115 -19.34 7.66 -15.58
C THR A 115 -18.91 8.27 -16.92
N ILE A 116 -18.21 7.51 -17.77
CA ILE A 116 -17.80 7.98 -19.09
C ILE A 116 -19.02 8.30 -19.95
N LYS A 117 -20.03 7.41 -19.99
CA LYS A 117 -21.26 7.63 -20.78
C LYS A 117 -22.09 8.83 -20.34
N ASN A 118 -22.09 9.13 -19.04
CA ASN A 118 -22.88 10.22 -18.48
C ASN A 118 -22.17 11.58 -18.56
N SER A 119 -20.85 11.63 -18.32
CA SER A 119 -20.14 12.89 -18.05
C SER A 119 -18.89 13.12 -18.91
N MET A 120 -18.39 12.12 -19.63
CA MET A 120 -17.08 12.19 -20.29
C MET A 120 -17.06 11.63 -21.73
N ARG A 121 -18.20 11.53 -22.40
CA ARG A 121 -18.30 11.02 -23.78
C ARG A 121 -17.41 11.75 -24.78
N ASP A 122 -17.21 13.04 -24.57
CA ASP A 122 -16.36 13.87 -25.43
C ASP A 122 -14.87 13.65 -25.16
N ARG A 123 -14.49 12.97 -24.06
CA ARG A 123 -13.09 12.74 -23.66
C ARG A 123 -12.60 11.33 -24.00
N TYR A 124 -13.48 10.32 -23.91
CA TYR A 124 -13.11 8.92 -24.05
C TYR A 124 -14.03 8.17 -25.01
N ASN A 125 -13.41 7.42 -25.91
CA ASN A 125 -14.06 6.44 -26.78
C ASN A 125 -13.64 5.04 -26.29
N ILE A 126 -14.56 4.27 -25.69
CA ILE A 126 -14.24 2.94 -25.17
C ILE A 126 -14.24 1.94 -26.32
N VAL A 127 -13.06 1.44 -26.70
CA VAL A 127 -12.88 0.53 -27.84
C VAL A 127 -13.20 -0.92 -27.50
N GLY A 128 -13.06 -1.33 -26.21
CA GLY A 128 -13.37 -2.68 -25.78
C GLY A 128 -13.02 -2.93 -24.32
N ILE A 129 -13.35 -4.14 -23.87
CA ILE A 129 -13.04 -4.65 -22.53
C ILE A 129 -12.23 -5.93 -22.68
N ILE A 130 -11.23 -6.12 -21.84
CA ILE A 130 -10.43 -7.35 -21.71
C ILE A 130 -10.82 -8.05 -20.40
N ASP A 131 -11.07 -9.36 -20.46
CA ASP A 131 -11.32 -10.19 -19.25
C ASP A 131 -10.89 -11.64 -19.51
N ASP A 132 -10.17 -12.25 -18.56
CA ASP A 132 -9.68 -13.62 -18.72
C ASP A 132 -10.75 -14.70 -18.58
N ASN A 133 -11.92 -14.33 -18.08
CA ASN A 133 -13.03 -15.27 -17.96
C ASN A 133 -13.66 -15.53 -19.35
N LYS A 134 -13.37 -16.71 -19.91
CA LYS A 134 -13.84 -17.15 -21.21
C LYS A 134 -15.36 -17.07 -21.38
N ASN A 135 -16.13 -17.20 -20.29
CA ASN A 135 -17.59 -17.10 -20.31
C ASN A 135 -18.08 -15.67 -20.59
N LYS A 136 -17.24 -14.65 -20.42
CA LYS A 136 -17.56 -13.27 -20.72
C LYS A 136 -17.14 -12.84 -22.12
N LEU A 137 -16.29 -13.62 -22.78
CA LEU A 137 -15.79 -13.31 -24.11
C LEU A 137 -16.95 -13.15 -25.10
N ASN A 138 -16.88 -12.13 -25.96
CA ASN A 138 -17.93 -11.74 -26.90
C ASN A 138 -19.26 -11.25 -26.29
N HIS A 139 -19.38 -11.18 -24.96
CA HIS A 139 -20.54 -10.56 -24.29
C HIS A 139 -20.37 -9.03 -24.19
N TYR A 140 -21.46 -8.36 -23.87
CA TYR A 140 -21.51 -6.89 -23.79
C TYR A 140 -21.80 -6.42 -22.36
N ILE A 141 -21.04 -5.43 -21.89
CA ILE A 141 -21.30 -4.72 -20.64
C ILE A 141 -21.71 -3.29 -20.99
N LEU A 142 -22.96 -2.95 -20.72
CA LEU A 142 -23.52 -1.63 -21.06
C LEU A 142 -23.26 -1.22 -22.53
N GLY A 143 -23.30 -2.21 -23.46
CA GLY A 143 -23.09 -1.98 -24.88
C GLY A 143 -21.63 -1.92 -25.33
N ILE A 144 -20.65 -2.18 -24.46
CA ILE A 144 -19.23 -2.34 -24.80
C ILE A 144 -18.88 -3.82 -24.81
N LYS A 145 -18.24 -4.29 -25.88
CA LYS A 145 -17.90 -5.71 -26.09
C LYS A 145 -16.68 -6.12 -25.28
N VAL A 146 -16.70 -7.34 -24.71
CA VAL A 146 -15.50 -8.02 -24.19
C VAL A 146 -14.80 -8.66 -25.40
N ILE A 147 -13.62 -8.12 -25.78
CA ILE A 147 -12.95 -8.42 -27.05
C ILE A 147 -11.86 -9.46 -26.95
N GLY A 148 -11.32 -9.72 -25.74
CA GLY A 148 -10.22 -10.67 -25.56
C GLY A 148 -9.80 -10.88 -24.14
N THR A 149 -8.68 -11.58 -23.99
CA THR A 149 -7.98 -11.92 -22.74
C THR A 149 -6.71 -11.08 -22.56
N ARG A 150 -6.04 -11.19 -21.39
CA ARG A 150 -4.80 -10.43 -21.10
C ARG A 150 -3.72 -10.57 -22.18
N TYR A 151 -3.60 -11.72 -22.81
CA TYR A 151 -2.56 -11.99 -23.81
C TYR A 151 -2.76 -11.24 -25.13
N GLU A 152 -3.96 -10.72 -25.37
CA GLU A 152 -4.31 -9.99 -26.57
C GLU A 152 -4.24 -8.45 -26.40
N ILE A 153 -3.90 -7.99 -25.17
CA ILE A 153 -3.76 -6.55 -24.87
C ILE A 153 -2.83 -5.84 -25.86
N PRO A 154 -1.59 -6.33 -26.15
CA PRO A 154 -0.68 -5.64 -27.06
C PRO A 154 -1.24 -5.54 -28.49
N ARG A 155 -1.91 -6.60 -28.94
CA ARG A 155 -2.55 -6.62 -30.26
C ARG A 155 -3.65 -5.56 -30.34
N PHE A 156 -4.59 -5.54 -29.37
CA PHE A 156 -5.70 -4.60 -29.39
C PHE A 156 -5.26 -3.15 -29.12
N ALA A 157 -4.24 -2.94 -28.32
CA ALA A 157 -3.67 -1.62 -28.10
C ALA A 157 -3.21 -0.99 -29.42
N LYS A 158 -2.57 -1.80 -30.29
CA LYS A 158 -2.13 -1.37 -31.64
C LYS A 158 -3.27 -1.30 -32.64
N GLU A 159 -4.16 -2.30 -32.68
CA GLU A 159 -5.27 -2.40 -33.64
C GLU A 159 -6.27 -1.25 -33.50
N TYR A 160 -6.56 -0.82 -32.28
CA TYR A 160 -7.53 0.24 -32.00
C TYR A 160 -6.89 1.60 -31.68
N ASP A 161 -5.58 1.77 -31.88
CA ASP A 161 -4.84 3.01 -31.58
C ASP A 161 -5.20 3.52 -30.18
N VAL A 162 -4.96 2.68 -29.15
CA VAL A 162 -5.37 2.94 -27.77
C VAL A 162 -4.50 4.01 -27.14
N ASP A 163 -5.10 5.09 -26.65
CA ASP A 163 -4.41 6.20 -25.97
C ASP A 163 -4.23 5.98 -24.48
N GLU A 164 -5.20 5.30 -23.84
CA GLU A 164 -5.15 5.02 -22.40
C GLU A 164 -5.73 3.62 -22.08
N ILE A 165 -5.17 2.97 -21.07
CA ILE A 165 -5.65 1.70 -20.50
C ILE A 165 -6.14 1.95 -19.08
N PHE A 166 -7.37 1.50 -18.74
CA PHE A 166 -7.88 1.53 -17.37
C PHE A 166 -7.98 0.13 -16.81
N PHE A 167 -7.16 -0.16 -15.78
CA PHE A 167 -7.21 -1.40 -15.03
C PHE A 167 -8.32 -1.30 -13.97
N ALA A 168 -9.44 -1.99 -14.21
CA ALA A 168 -10.70 -1.89 -13.47
C ALA A 168 -11.02 -3.16 -12.64
N ILE A 169 -10.02 -3.98 -12.32
CA ILE A 169 -10.21 -5.20 -11.53
C ILE A 169 -9.95 -4.88 -10.04
N ASN A 170 -10.99 -4.97 -9.20
CA ASN A 170 -10.90 -4.65 -7.78
C ASN A 170 -10.39 -5.83 -6.94
N LYS A 171 -10.74 -7.07 -7.32
CA LYS A 171 -10.33 -8.29 -6.62
C LYS A 171 -9.59 -9.20 -7.60
N ILE A 172 -8.31 -9.30 -7.43
CA ILE A 172 -7.40 -10.16 -8.19
C ILE A 172 -6.21 -10.46 -7.30
N ASP A 173 -5.66 -11.66 -7.39
CA ASP A 173 -4.40 -11.98 -6.70
C ASP A 173 -3.25 -11.13 -7.23
N ALA A 174 -2.29 -10.88 -6.37
CA ALA A 174 -1.20 -9.95 -6.64
C ALA A 174 -0.30 -10.40 -7.81
N VAL A 175 -0.10 -11.70 -7.98
CA VAL A 175 0.72 -12.26 -9.09
C VAL A 175 0.04 -12.04 -10.43
N SER A 176 -1.27 -12.30 -10.51
CA SER A 176 -2.06 -12.05 -11.72
C SER A 176 -2.16 -10.56 -12.04
N ARG A 177 -2.32 -9.70 -11.01
CA ARG A 177 -2.30 -8.23 -11.17
C ARG A 177 -0.99 -7.76 -11.79
N ARG A 178 0.14 -8.19 -11.22
CA ARG A 178 1.48 -7.88 -11.73
C ARG A 178 1.63 -8.28 -13.20
N LYS A 179 1.31 -9.54 -13.55
CA LYS A 179 1.42 -10.03 -14.94
C LYS A 179 0.62 -9.22 -15.94
N ILE A 180 -0.62 -8.82 -15.60
CA ILE A 180 -1.43 -8.00 -16.48
C ILE A 180 -0.84 -6.60 -16.63
N LEU A 181 -0.36 -5.99 -15.55
CA LEU A 181 0.27 -4.67 -15.61
C LEU A 181 1.58 -4.67 -16.39
N GLU A 182 2.39 -5.73 -16.29
CA GLU A 182 3.59 -5.94 -17.12
C GLU A 182 3.22 -5.97 -18.61
N ILE A 183 2.18 -6.73 -19.01
CA ILE A 183 1.68 -6.76 -20.39
C ILE A 183 1.17 -5.37 -20.84
N CYS A 184 0.48 -4.64 -19.96
CA CYS A 184 0.05 -3.27 -20.28
C CYS A 184 1.26 -2.34 -20.52
N GLN A 185 2.32 -2.47 -19.73
CA GLN A 185 3.55 -1.67 -19.90
C GLN A 185 4.29 -1.96 -21.21
N GLU A 186 4.28 -3.21 -21.67
CA GLU A 186 4.87 -3.59 -22.96
C GLU A 186 4.23 -2.86 -24.15
N THR A 187 2.99 -2.37 -24.00
CA THR A 187 2.30 -1.60 -25.05
C THR A 187 2.79 -0.17 -25.19
N GLY A 188 3.51 0.38 -24.22
CA GLY A 188 3.86 1.81 -24.13
C GLY A 188 2.67 2.73 -23.86
N VAL A 189 1.44 2.18 -23.73
CA VAL A 189 0.22 2.96 -23.53
C VAL A 189 0.08 3.36 -22.06
N LYS A 190 -0.30 4.61 -21.81
CA LYS A 190 -0.54 5.12 -20.47
C LYS A 190 -1.60 4.31 -19.73
N THR A 191 -1.20 3.62 -18.66
CA THR A 191 -2.08 2.79 -17.85
C THR A 191 -2.44 3.47 -16.54
N ARG A 192 -3.74 3.45 -16.18
CA ARG A 192 -4.25 3.91 -14.89
C ARG A 192 -4.96 2.76 -14.18
N VAL A 193 -4.80 2.70 -12.86
CA VAL A 193 -5.38 1.64 -12.03
C VAL A 193 -6.46 2.16 -11.10
N LEU A 194 -7.49 1.36 -10.91
CA LEU A 194 -8.45 1.57 -9.84
C LEU A 194 -7.79 1.10 -8.52
N PRO A 195 -7.80 1.91 -7.45
CA PRO A 195 -7.34 1.48 -6.14
C PRO A 195 -8.12 0.27 -5.63
N THR A 196 -7.50 -0.52 -4.77
CA THR A 196 -8.18 -1.63 -4.10
C THR A 196 -9.26 -1.12 -3.15
N THR A 197 -10.21 -1.97 -2.78
CA THR A 197 -11.43 -1.58 -2.02
C THR A 197 -11.14 -0.88 -0.68
N GLU A 198 -9.97 -1.10 -0.09
CA GLU A 198 -9.54 -0.46 1.16
C GLU A 198 -9.12 1.01 0.98
N GLU A 199 -8.62 1.37 -0.21
CA GLU A 199 -8.25 2.75 -0.58
C GLU A 199 -9.44 3.59 -1.04
N VAL A 200 -10.58 2.97 -1.40
CA VAL A 200 -11.76 3.63 -2.03
C VAL A 200 -12.84 4.01 -0.99
N ILE A 201 -12.60 3.90 0.31
CA ILE A 201 -13.59 4.30 1.35
C ILE A 201 -13.89 5.81 1.35
N ASP A 202 -13.15 6.61 0.60
CA ASP A 202 -13.48 8.01 0.37
C ASP A 202 -14.39 8.21 -0.85
N ARG A 203 -15.54 8.79 -0.64
CA ARG A 203 -16.76 9.00 -1.42
C ARG A 203 -16.62 9.65 -2.83
N GLN A 204 -15.49 9.52 -3.50
CA GLN A 204 -15.26 10.06 -4.84
C GLN A 204 -15.34 8.92 -5.86
N GLY A 205 -16.33 8.95 -6.76
CA GLY A 205 -16.64 7.88 -7.72
C GLY A 205 -15.41 7.31 -8.47
N ALA A 206 -15.52 6.06 -8.98
CA ALA A 206 -14.44 5.26 -9.57
C ALA A 206 -13.48 5.99 -10.54
N MET A 207 -13.98 6.95 -11.32
CA MET A 207 -13.15 7.75 -12.25
C MET A 207 -12.19 8.72 -11.54
N ASN A 208 -12.60 9.32 -10.42
CA ASN A 208 -11.75 10.25 -9.66
C ASN A 208 -10.70 9.49 -8.82
N SER A 209 -10.97 8.22 -8.55
CA SER A 209 -10.05 7.34 -7.83
C SER A 209 -8.98 6.71 -8.74
N LEU A 210 -9.08 6.81 -10.07
CA LEU A 210 -8.08 6.29 -11.00
C LEU A 210 -6.75 7.02 -10.84
N ARG A 211 -5.69 6.29 -10.47
CA ARG A 211 -4.31 6.79 -10.38
C ARG A 211 -3.39 6.14 -11.42
N ASN A 212 -2.28 6.76 -11.72
CA ASN A 212 -1.25 6.12 -12.54
C ASN A 212 -0.72 4.86 -11.83
N VAL A 213 -0.26 3.88 -12.60
CA VAL A 213 0.44 2.71 -12.07
C VAL A 213 1.67 3.19 -11.29
N GLN A 214 1.85 2.66 -10.10
CA GLN A 214 3.03 2.90 -9.27
C GLN A 214 3.89 1.64 -9.23
N ILE A 215 5.15 1.79 -8.84
CA ILE A 215 6.07 0.66 -8.77
C ILE A 215 5.62 -0.40 -7.76
N GLU A 216 4.89 0.02 -6.74
CA GLU A 216 4.27 -0.84 -5.72
C GLU A 216 3.27 -1.82 -6.33
N ASP A 217 2.54 -1.40 -7.37
CA ASP A 217 1.57 -2.26 -8.08
C ASP A 217 2.23 -3.45 -8.79
N LEU A 218 3.54 -3.36 -9.06
CA LEU A 218 4.33 -4.38 -9.75
C LEU A 218 5.02 -5.38 -8.80
N LEU A 219 4.92 -5.19 -7.48
CA LEU A 219 5.53 -6.12 -6.52
C LEU A 219 4.80 -7.45 -6.42
N GLY A 220 3.53 -7.49 -6.77
CA GLY A 220 2.72 -8.70 -6.67
C GLY A 220 2.54 -9.17 -5.23
N ARG A 221 2.23 -8.25 -4.30
CA ARG A 221 1.97 -8.56 -2.88
C ARG A 221 0.50 -8.32 -2.54
N ASP A 222 -0.08 -9.27 -1.81
CA ASP A 222 -1.46 -9.17 -1.36
C ASP A 222 -1.57 -8.30 -0.09
N PRO A 223 -2.69 -7.59 0.11
CA PRO A 223 -2.97 -6.87 1.33
C PRO A 223 -2.85 -7.75 2.58
N ILE A 224 -2.45 -7.14 3.69
CA ILE A 224 -2.26 -7.85 4.96
C ILE A 224 -3.52 -7.74 5.81
N GLU A 225 -3.93 -8.86 6.40
CA GLU A 225 -4.96 -8.89 7.44
C GLU A 225 -4.32 -8.70 8.81
N LEU A 226 -4.71 -7.64 9.53
CA LEU A 226 -4.19 -7.31 10.84
C LEU A 226 -5.14 -7.71 11.97
N ASP A 227 -4.59 -8.19 13.08
CA ASP A 227 -5.33 -8.31 14.34
C ASP A 227 -5.37 -6.95 15.06
N ASN A 228 -6.25 -6.09 14.56
CA ASN A 228 -6.44 -4.74 15.07
C ASN A 228 -6.76 -4.69 16.59
N LYS A 229 -7.36 -5.75 17.15
CA LYS A 229 -7.69 -5.82 18.57
C LYS A 229 -6.42 -5.93 19.43
N ASN A 230 -5.51 -6.82 19.08
CA ASN A 230 -4.27 -7.02 19.83
C ASN A 230 -3.32 -5.83 19.64
N ILE A 231 -3.22 -5.25 18.44
CA ILE A 231 -2.44 -4.03 18.21
C ILE A 231 -3.00 -2.86 19.03
N LYS A 232 -4.33 -2.71 19.09
CA LYS A 232 -4.97 -1.70 19.93
C LYS A 232 -4.63 -1.88 21.42
N ASN A 233 -4.64 -3.11 21.93
CA ASN A 233 -4.27 -3.40 23.32
C ASN A 233 -2.81 -3.08 23.63
N LEU A 234 -1.93 -3.23 22.63
CA LEU A 234 -0.51 -2.89 22.73
C LEU A 234 -0.27 -1.38 22.86
N ILE A 235 -1.10 -0.55 22.20
CA ILE A 235 -0.82 0.88 21.97
C ILE A 235 -1.75 1.81 22.76
N LYS A 236 -3.05 1.46 22.82
CA LYS A 236 -4.08 2.35 23.38
C LYS A 236 -3.77 2.73 24.82
N ASP A 237 -3.95 4.02 25.13
CA ASP A 237 -3.75 4.61 26.47
C ASP A 237 -2.34 4.43 27.05
N LYS A 238 -1.32 4.09 26.20
CA LYS A 238 0.09 3.94 26.58
C LYS A 238 0.95 5.05 25.99
N THR A 239 2.08 5.31 26.61
CA THR A 239 3.14 6.17 26.08
C THR A 239 4.06 5.33 25.18
N ILE A 240 4.14 5.71 23.90
CA ILE A 240 4.95 5.05 22.89
C ILE A 240 6.12 5.94 22.50
N LEU A 241 7.34 5.43 22.56
CA LEU A 241 8.54 6.11 22.08
C LEU A 241 9.00 5.50 20.75
N VAL A 242 9.18 6.34 19.73
CA VAL A 242 9.78 5.94 18.45
C VAL A 242 11.09 6.69 18.29
N THR A 243 12.23 5.98 18.27
CA THR A 243 13.54 6.57 17.98
C THR A 243 13.84 6.42 16.49
N GLY A 244 14.48 7.42 15.87
CA GLY A 244 14.60 7.48 14.42
C GLY A 244 13.25 7.78 13.75
N GLY A 245 12.40 8.54 14.45
CA GLY A 245 11.02 8.79 14.05
C GLY A 245 10.84 9.68 12.82
N GLY A 246 11.87 10.45 12.44
CA GLY A 246 11.93 11.18 11.16
C GLY A 246 12.37 10.33 9.97
N GLY A 247 12.85 9.10 10.20
CA GLY A 247 13.23 8.16 9.15
C GLY A 247 12.02 7.51 8.46
N SER A 248 12.27 6.80 7.34
CA SER A 248 11.19 6.20 6.53
C SER A 248 10.33 5.19 7.30
N ILE A 249 10.93 4.32 8.12
CA ILE A 249 10.19 3.35 8.94
C ILE A 249 9.62 4.02 10.19
N GLY A 250 10.42 4.87 10.85
CA GLY A 250 9.99 5.54 12.08
C GLY A 250 8.79 6.47 11.87
N SER A 251 8.77 7.26 10.79
CA SER A 251 7.64 8.13 10.46
C SER A 251 6.36 7.36 10.17
N GLU A 252 6.48 6.23 9.44
CA GLU A 252 5.33 5.39 9.17
C GLU A 252 4.84 4.64 10.43
N LEU A 253 5.75 4.22 11.33
CA LEU A 253 5.36 3.74 12.65
C LEU A 253 4.53 4.78 13.39
N CYS A 254 4.96 6.04 13.40
CA CYS A 254 4.22 7.13 14.02
C CYS A 254 2.82 7.31 13.41
N ARG A 255 2.71 7.28 12.04
CA ARG A 255 1.41 7.39 11.32
C ARG A 255 0.46 6.25 11.65
N GLN A 256 0.96 5.04 11.84
CA GLN A 256 0.11 3.89 12.14
C GLN A 256 -0.22 3.79 13.63
N ILE A 257 0.73 4.04 14.52
CA ILE A 257 0.54 4.02 15.98
C ILE A 257 -0.53 5.04 16.40
N ILE A 258 -0.52 6.25 15.85
CA ILE A 258 -1.44 7.33 16.26
C ILE A 258 -2.91 6.95 16.04
N LYS A 259 -3.22 6.12 15.05
CA LYS A 259 -4.57 5.61 14.74
C LYS A 259 -5.17 4.80 15.90
N TYR A 260 -4.33 4.18 16.71
CA TYR A 260 -4.74 3.36 17.87
C TYR A 260 -4.84 4.17 19.17
N LYS A 261 -4.74 5.51 19.10
CA LYS A 261 -4.93 6.46 20.22
C LYS A 261 -4.03 6.16 21.43
N PRO A 262 -2.70 6.28 21.28
CA PRO A 262 -1.79 6.24 22.42
C PRO A 262 -2.07 7.40 23.39
N GLN A 263 -1.68 7.26 24.66
CA GLN A 263 -1.72 8.36 25.62
C GLN A 263 -0.74 9.47 25.21
N ASN A 264 0.48 9.09 24.86
CA ASN A 264 1.50 9.97 24.29
C ASN A 264 2.23 9.25 23.14
N LEU A 265 2.48 9.97 22.06
CA LEU A 265 3.42 9.56 21.01
C LEU A 265 4.67 10.43 21.12
N VAL A 266 5.77 9.86 21.57
CA VAL A 266 7.07 10.53 21.70
C VAL A 266 7.93 10.14 20.51
N ILE A 267 8.37 11.11 19.74
CA ILE A 267 9.14 10.94 18.50
C ILE A 267 10.52 11.53 18.73
N LEU A 268 11.57 10.71 18.70
CA LEU A 268 12.95 11.15 18.89
C LEU A 268 13.73 10.94 17.60
N ASP A 269 14.37 11.99 17.12
CA ASP A 269 15.30 11.94 15.98
C ASP A 269 16.43 12.95 16.14
N ILE A 270 17.57 12.69 15.51
CA ILE A 270 18.68 13.62 15.45
C ILE A 270 18.48 14.68 14.36
N TYR A 271 17.72 14.34 13.30
CA TYR A 271 17.53 15.21 12.14
C TYR A 271 16.23 16.02 12.27
N GLU A 272 16.38 17.32 12.57
CA GLU A 272 15.26 18.21 12.91
C GLU A 272 14.23 18.36 11.78
N ASN A 273 14.68 18.44 10.50
CA ASN A 273 13.76 18.76 9.42
C ASN A 273 12.68 17.68 9.23
N THR A 274 13.09 16.40 9.12
CA THR A 274 12.12 15.32 8.96
C THR A 274 11.32 15.05 10.25
N LEU A 275 11.89 15.37 11.41
CA LEU A 275 11.16 15.31 12.68
C LEU A 275 10.06 16.39 12.72
N TYR A 276 10.36 17.61 12.29
CA TYR A 276 9.38 18.70 12.18
C TYR A 276 8.28 18.36 11.17
N ASP A 277 8.65 17.83 10.00
CA ASP A 277 7.68 17.44 8.97
C ASP A 277 6.65 16.42 9.49
N ILE A 278 7.11 15.35 10.16
CA ILE A 278 6.20 14.33 10.70
C ILE A 278 5.37 14.87 11.88
N GLU A 279 5.91 15.73 12.73
CA GLU A 279 5.15 16.38 13.79
C GLU A 279 3.99 17.20 13.21
N ARG A 280 4.26 18.09 12.22
CA ARG A 280 3.25 18.93 11.59
C ARG A 280 2.17 18.11 10.86
N GLU A 281 2.57 17.06 10.15
CA GLU A 281 1.65 16.14 9.48
C GLU A 281 0.68 15.51 10.48
N LEU A 282 1.21 14.93 11.55
CA LEU A 282 0.40 14.23 12.54
C LEU A 282 -0.48 15.19 13.37
N GLU A 283 -0.02 16.39 13.68
CA GLU A 283 -0.84 17.40 14.36
C GLU A 283 -2.00 17.88 13.49
N ALA A 284 -1.79 18.02 12.18
CA ALA A 284 -2.84 18.40 11.24
C ALA A 284 -3.91 17.31 11.12
N ASP A 285 -3.49 16.05 11.00
CA ASP A 285 -4.41 14.91 10.83
C ASP A 285 -5.08 14.48 12.13
N TYR A 286 -4.42 14.67 13.28
CA TYR A 286 -4.86 14.25 14.61
C TYR A 286 -4.74 15.38 15.65
N PRO A 287 -5.53 16.47 15.55
CA PRO A 287 -5.37 17.67 16.39
C PRO A 287 -5.53 17.44 17.89
N THR A 288 -6.16 16.34 18.30
CA THR A 288 -6.40 15.99 19.72
C THR A 288 -5.36 15.03 20.29
N ALA A 289 -4.42 14.55 19.46
CA ALA A 289 -3.40 13.59 19.90
C ALA A 289 -2.27 14.30 20.67
N ASN A 290 -1.73 13.64 21.68
CA ASN A 290 -0.60 14.16 22.44
C ASN A 290 0.72 13.69 21.80
N ILE A 291 1.29 14.51 20.92
CA ILE A 291 2.53 14.25 20.18
C ILE A 291 3.65 15.08 20.82
N LYS A 292 4.83 14.49 20.94
CA LYS A 292 6.03 15.12 21.49
C LYS A 292 7.23 14.81 20.59
N ALA A 293 7.61 15.76 19.76
CA ALA A 293 8.83 15.68 18.96
C ALA A 293 10.04 16.13 19.81
N ILE A 294 11.11 15.36 19.77
CA ILE A 294 12.32 15.59 20.56
C ILE A 294 13.53 15.42 19.67
N ILE A 295 14.31 16.48 19.54
CA ILE A 295 15.64 16.40 18.92
C ILE A 295 16.60 15.76 19.90
N GLY A 296 17.23 14.66 19.50
CA GLY A 296 18.20 13.95 20.31
C GLY A 296 18.86 12.79 19.59
N SER A 297 20.10 12.51 19.97
CA SER A 297 20.88 11.38 19.45
C SER A 297 20.76 10.18 20.38
N VAL A 298 20.64 8.99 19.82
CA VAL A 298 20.70 7.73 20.60
C VAL A 298 22.10 7.46 21.16
N ARG A 299 23.11 8.19 20.70
CA ARG A 299 24.48 8.16 21.27
C ARG A 299 24.58 8.90 22.60
N ASP A 300 23.67 9.86 22.82
CA ASP A 300 23.65 10.70 24.02
C ASP A 300 22.85 10.03 25.14
N LYS A 301 23.57 9.37 26.03
CA LYS A 301 23.00 8.63 27.15
C LYS A 301 22.24 9.55 28.12
N GLU A 302 22.77 10.72 28.42
CA GLU A 302 22.16 11.66 29.38
C GLU A 302 20.82 12.18 28.83
N ARG A 303 20.80 12.53 27.55
CA ARG A 303 19.57 12.96 26.86
C ARG A 303 18.53 11.86 26.82
N LEU A 304 18.92 10.62 26.56
CA LEU A 304 18.01 9.47 26.60
C LEU A 304 17.44 9.26 28.02
N GLU A 305 18.28 9.30 29.06
CA GLU A 305 17.81 9.16 30.43
C GLU A 305 16.81 10.27 30.81
N GLU A 306 17.03 11.51 30.39
CA GLU A 306 16.07 12.62 30.57
C GLU A 306 14.73 12.29 29.91
N VAL A 307 14.74 11.84 28.64
CA VAL A 307 13.53 11.51 27.87
C VAL A 307 12.76 10.35 28.52
N PHE A 308 13.45 9.28 28.87
CA PHE A 308 12.82 8.11 29.50
C PHE A 308 12.25 8.46 30.88
N ASN A 309 12.97 9.24 31.68
CA ASN A 309 12.50 9.66 33.00
C ASN A 309 11.26 10.56 32.90
N LYS A 310 11.24 11.48 31.94
CA LYS A 310 10.15 12.43 31.74
C LYS A 310 8.88 11.79 31.22
N TYR A 311 9.00 10.94 30.20
CA TYR A 311 7.85 10.40 29.47
C TYR A 311 7.46 8.97 29.89
N LYS A 312 8.36 8.22 30.51
CA LYS A 312 8.16 6.84 31.01
C LYS A 312 7.46 5.96 29.97
N PRO A 313 8.08 5.73 28.80
CA PRO A 313 7.44 4.98 27.73
C PRO A 313 7.09 3.55 28.15
N ASN A 314 5.90 3.07 27.77
CA ASN A 314 5.50 1.68 27.94
C ASN A 314 6.07 0.80 26.83
N VAL A 315 6.11 1.31 25.60
CA VAL A 315 6.63 0.59 24.43
C VAL A 315 7.62 1.46 23.68
N VAL A 316 8.74 0.87 23.28
CA VAL A 316 9.79 1.54 22.51
C VAL A 316 9.97 0.84 21.16
N PHE A 317 9.84 1.60 20.08
CA PHE A 317 10.24 1.17 18.73
C PHE A 317 11.56 1.85 18.37
N HIS A 318 12.63 1.07 18.26
CA HIS A 318 13.97 1.58 17.99
C HIS A 318 14.31 1.42 16.50
N ALA A 319 14.06 2.50 15.72
CA ALA A 319 14.35 2.57 14.28
C ALA A 319 15.55 3.47 13.94
N ALA A 320 16.20 4.08 14.93
CA ALA A 320 17.38 4.92 14.73
C ALA A 320 18.59 4.06 14.35
N ALA A 321 19.07 4.19 13.12
CA ALA A 321 20.28 3.50 12.65
C ALA A 321 20.85 4.16 11.38
N HIS A 322 22.17 4.06 11.18
CA HIS A 322 22.80 4.27 9.89
C HIS A 322 22.65 3.00 9.04
N LYS A 323 22.11 3.14 7.81
CA LYS A 323 21.72 2.01 6.96
C LYS A 323 22.46 1.89 5.62
N HIS A 324 23.19 2.94 5.21
CA HIS A 324 23.84 2.96 3.91
C HIS A 324 25.15 2.18 3.93
N VAL A 325 25.16 0.99 3.32
CA VAL A 325 26.31 0.09 3.30
C VAL A 325 27.58 0.79 2.80
N PRO A 326 27.61 1.49 1.65
CA PRO A 326 28.85 2.12 1.17
C PRO A 326 29.42 3.16 2.14
N LEU A 327 28.56 3.93 2.84
CA LEU A 327 29.02 4.92 3.80
C LEU A 327 29.55 4.26 5.08
N MET A 328 28.99 3.14 5.48
CA MET A 328 29.47 2.42 6.66
C MET A 328 30.75 1.63 6.38
N GLU A 329 31.01 1.25 5.14
CA GLU A 329 32.32 0.69 4.73
C GLU A 329 33.43 1.74 4.78
N THR A 330 33.15 2.99 4.41
CA THR A 330 34.11 4.10 4.47
C THR A 330 34.22 4.74 5.87
N SER A 331 33.22 4.61 6.70
CA SER A 331 33.14 5.20 8.03
C SER A 331 32.63 4.19 9.08
N PRO A 332 33.35 3.07 9.30
CA PRO A 332 32.84 1.93 10.08
C PRO A 332 32.63 2.27 11.57
N LEU A 333 33.41 3.17 12.16
CA LEU A 333 33.19 3.62 13.54
C LEU A 333 31.83 4.31 13.73
N GLU A 334 31.32 4.98 12.72
CA GLU A 334 29.99 5.59 12.79
C GLU A 334 28.88 4.53 12.92
N ALA A 335 29.03 3.38 12.26
CA ALA A 335 28.12 2.25 12.46
C ALA A 335 28.21 1.70 13.89
N ILE A 336 29.42 1.59 14.46
CA ILE A 336 29.64 1.12 15.83
C ILE A 336 29.03 2.11 16.84
N HIS A 337 29.38 3.40 16.74
CA HIS A 337 28.91 4.40 17.68
C HIS A 337 27.38 4.58 17.64
N ASN A 338 26.82 4.65 16.43
CA ASN A 338 25.40 4.93 16.28
C ASN A 338 24.53 3.66 16.41
N ASN A 339 24.87 2.60 15.66
CA ASN A 339 24.02 1.41 15.64
C ASN A 339 24.25 0.58 16.92
N VAL A 340 25.51 0.24 17.24
CA VAL A 340 25.80 -0.65 18.37
C VAL A 340 25.61 0.09 19.70
N PHE A 341 26.39 1.16 19.95
CA PHE A 341 26.31 1.85 21.25
C PHE A 341 25.04 2.68 21.40
N GLY A 342 24.49 3.21 20.29
CA GLY A 342 23.16 3.84 20.31
C GLY A 342 22.08 2.85 20.74
N THR A 343 22.05 1.64 20.18
CA THR A 343 21.11 0.57 20.61
C THR A 343 21.38 0.18 22.07
N TYR A 344 22.62 0.01 22.47
CA TYR A 344 22.99 -0.33 23.85
C TYR A 344 22.48 0.70 24.87
N ASN A 345 22.60 1.99 24.55
CA ASN A 345 22.08 3.07 25.40
C ASN A 345 20.56 3.01 25.54
N VAL A 346 19.83 2.85 24.40
CA VAL A 346 18.37 2.81 24.42
C VAL A 346 17.85 1.56 25.15
N VAL A 347 18.50 0.40 24.96
CA VAL A 347 18.20 -0.86 25.64
C VAL A 347 18.39 -0.71 27.16
N ASN A 348 19.50 -0.12 27.61
CA ASN A 348 19.74 0.09 29.04
C ASN A 348 18.75 1.10 29.64
N CYS A 349 18.37 2.14 28.93
CA CYS A 349 17.30 3.04 29.38
C CYS A 349 15.96 2.29 29.48
N ALA A 350 15.62 1.47 28.49
CA ALA A 350 14.37 0.69 28.52
C ALA A 350 14.30 -0.24 29.75
N ASP A 351 15.37 -0.95 30.05
CA ASP A 351 15.49 -1.79 31.24
C ASP A 351 15.42 -0.96 32.55
N LYS A 352 16.22 0.10 32.65
CA LYS A 352 16.30 0.98 33.82
C LYS A 352 14.95 1.61 34.18
N PHE A 353 14.18 2.01 33.20
CA PHE A 353 12.90 2.70 33.40
C PHE A 353 11.66 1.79 33.27
N GLY A 354 11.86 0.47 33.17
CA GLY A 354 10.80 -0.53 33.26
C GLY A 354 9.83 -0.49 32.05
N VAL A 355 10.35 -0.33 30.85
CA VAL A 355 9.58 -0.44 29.61
C VAL A 355 8.96 -1.84 29.51
N GLU A 356 7.69 -1.93 29.08
CA GLU A 356 7.02 -3.23 28.93
C GLU A 356 7.60 -4.00 27.73
N LYS A 357 7.72 -3.34 26.56
CA LYS A 357 8.22 -3.95 25.33
C LYS A 357 9.19 -3.04 24.60
N PHE A 358 10.28 -3.61 24.15
CA PHE A 358 11.30 -2.96 23.32
C PHE A 358 11.42 -3.69 21.97
N VAL A 359 11.34 -2.96 20.89
CA VAL A 359 11.35 -3.51 19.52
C VAL A 359 12.49 -2.91 18.72
N LEU A 360 13.49 -3.71 18.40
CA LEU A 360 14.57 -3.34 17.50
C LEU A 360 14.13 -3.53 16.05
N ILE A 361 14.20 -2.49 15.25
CA ILE A 361 14.06 -2.60 13.79
C ILE A 361 15.40 -3.09 13.23
N SER A 362 15.42 -4.33 12.72
CA SER A 362 16.58 -4.99 12.13
C SER A 362 16.46 -5.17 10.61
N THR A 363 17.35 -5.94 10.03
CA THR A 363 17.46 -6.10 8.57
C THR A 363 17.92 -7.50 8.20
N ASP A 364 17.60 -7.94 6.96
CA ASP A 364 18.16 -9.13 6.31
C ASP A 364 19.69 -9.14 6.28
N LYS A 365 20.32 -7.96 6.22
CA LYS A 365 21.79 -7.81 6.16
C LYS A 365 22.51 -8.16 7.46
N ALA A 366 21.77 -8.36 8.56
CA ALA A 366 22.30 -8.92 9.82
C ALA A 366 22.53 -10.44 9.74
N VAL A 367 22.02 -11.10 8.70
CA VAL A 367 22.19 -12.53 8.42
C VAL A 367 23.48 -12.75 7.63
N ASN A 368 24.41 -13.54 8.14
CA ASN A 368 25.73 -13.77 7.52
C ASN A 368 26.29 -12.47 6.89
N PRO A 369 26.54 -11.45 7.74
CA PRO A 369 26.83 -10.11 7.23
C PRO A 369 28.13 -10.09 6.41
N THR A 370 28.10 -9.40 5.26
CA THR A 370 29.26 -9.18 4.38
C THR A 370 29.74 -7.74 4.42
N ASN A 371 29.18 -6.93 5.31
CA ASN A 371 29.48 -5.52 5.45
C ASN A 371 29.31 -5.06 6.91
N ILE A 372 29.97 -3.94 7.24
CA ILE A 372 29.97 -3.38 8.61
C ILE A 372 28.56 -2.97 9.07
N MET A 373 27.74 -2.44 8.18
CA MET A 373 26.36 -2.06 8.54
C MET A 373 25.57 -3.29 9.02
N GLY A 374 25.61 -4.38 8.25
CA GLY A 374 24.96 -5.64 8.61
C GLY A 374 25.52 -6.24 9.89
N ALA A 375 26.86 -6.26 10.03
CA ALA A 375 27.55 -6.73 11.25
C ALA A 375 27.16 -5.89 12.48
N SER A 376 27.08 -4.56 12.35
CA SER A 376 26.62 -3.68 13.45
C SER A 376 25.19 -3.99 13.88
N LYS A 377 24.29 -4.30 12.94
CA LYS A 377 22.90 -4.68 13.23
C LYS A 377 22.83 -6.07 13.88
N ARG A 378 23.72 -7.00 13.50
CA ARG A 378 23.84 -8.29 14.19
C ARG A 378 24.24 -8.10 15.65
N VAL A 379 25.20 -7.23 15.97
CA VAL A 379 25.55 -6.89 17.36
C VAL A 379 24.35 -6.29 18.11
N CYS A 380 23.55 -5.45 17.44
CA CYS A 380 22.31 -4.92 18.06
C CYS A 380 21.33 -6.05 18.44
N GLU A 381 21.17 -7.08 17.59
CA GLU A 381 20.34 -8.25 17.90
C GLU A 381 20.92 -9.03 19.09
N MET A 382 22.24 -9.20 19.15
CA MET A 382 22.93 -9.83 20.28
C MET A 382 22.64 -9.07 21.60
N ILE A 383 22.72 -7.73 21.58
CA ILE A 383 22.42 -6.88 22.75
C ILE A 383 20.96 -7.10 23.21
N VAL A 384 20.01 -7.06 22.30
CA VAL A 384 18.58 -7.23 22.57
C VAL A 384 18.29 -8.61 23.17
N GLN A 385 18.78 -9.69 22.56
CA GLN A 385 18.55 -11.06 23.02
C GLN A 385 19.21 -11.35 24.37
N THR A 386 20.46 -10.87 24.56
CA THR A 386 21.17 -11.07 25.83
C THR A 386 20.50 -10.31 26.95
N LYS A 387 20.09 -9.06 26.72
CA LYS A 387 19.41 -8.23 27.72
C LYS A 387 18.09 -8.83 28.17
N ASN A 388 17.35 -9.44 27.22
CA ASN A 388 16.08 -10.10 27.54
C ASN A 388 16.19 -11.18 28.60
N LYS A 389 17.34 -11.86 28.73
CA LYS A 389 17.54 -12.94 29.70
C LYS A 389 17.50 -12.45 31.16
N THR A 390 17.87 -11.20 31.42
CA THR A 390 18.01 -10.64 32.76
C THR A 390 17.02 -9.53 33.11
N SER A 391 16.31 -9.01 32.10
CA SER A 391 15.35 -7.91 32.23
C SER A 391 13.90 -8.39 32.38
N LYS A 392 13.05 -7.50 32.91
CA LYS A 392 11.59 -7.65 32.93
C LYS A 392 10.93 -7.11 31.68
N THR A 393 11.67 -6.37 30.86
CA THR A 393 11.21 -5.84 29.55
C THR A 393 11.26 -6.95 28.52
N ASP A 394 10.21 -7.12 27.73
CA ASP A 394 10.22 -8.00 26.56
C ASP A 394 11.04 -7.33 25.44
N PHE A 395 12.28 -7.75 25.27
CA PHE A 395 13.16 -7.27 24.20
C PHE A 395 13.05 -8.18 22.98
N VAL A 396 12.70 -7.60 21.81
CA VAL A 396 12.57 -8.33 20.56
C VAL A 396 13.17 -7.57 19.39
N ALA A 397 13.50 -8.27 18.31
CA ALA A 397 13.92 -7.68 17.05
C ALA A 397 13.01 -8.12 15.91
N VAL A 398 12.90 -7.29 14.86
CA VAL A 398 12.14 -7.61 13.64
C VAL A 398 13.05 -7.40 12.44
N ARG A 399 13.31 -8.47 11.69
CA ARG A 399 14.09 -8.48 10.43
C ARG A 399 13.17 -8.41 9.24
N PHE A 400 13.54 -7.59 8.28
CA PHE A 400 12.95 -7.56 6.94
C PHE A 400 13.97 -7.05 5.93
N GLY A 401 13.69 -7.26 4.65
CA GLY A 401 14.54 -6.84 3.54
C GLY A 401 14.34 -5.37 3.15
N ASN A 402 14.48 -5.06 1.84
CA ASN A 402 14.36 -3.68 1.40
C ASN A 402 12.90 -3.22 1.39
N VAL A 403 12.71 -1.93 1.67
CA VAL A 403 11.41 -1.28 1.54
C VAL A 403 11.42 -0.28 0.41
N LEU A 404 10.32 -0.25 -0.37
CA LEU A 404 10.18 0.62 -1.52
C LEU A 404 10.12 2.10 -1.12
N GLY A 405 10.77 2.94 -1.92
CA GLY A 405 10.65 4.39 -1.78
C GLY A 405 11.32 4.97 -0.53
N SER A 406 12.07 4.18 0.26
CA SER A 406 12.79 4.71 1.42
C SER A 406 13.91 5.68 1.00
N ASN A 407 14.19 6.68 1.85
CA ASN A 407 15.19 7.70 1.59
C ASN A 407 16.55 7.09 1.23
N GLY A 408 17.13 7.53 0.11
CA GLY A 408 18.42 7.07 -0.41
C GLY A 408 18.42 5.64 -0.96
N SER A 409 17.26 5.00 -1.14
CA SER A 409 17.15 3.66 -1.75
C SER A 409 17.24 3.72 -3.28
N VAL A 410 17.31 2.53 -3.91
CA VAL A 410 17.53 2.37 -5.35
C VAL A 410 16.46 3.03 -6.22
N ILE A 411 15.19 2.99 -5.83
CA ILE A 411 14.08 3.56 -6.63
C ILE A 411 14.14 5.08 -6.71
N PRO A 412 14.25 5.86 -5.62
CA PRO A 412 14.47 7.31 -5.69
C PRO A 412 15.73 7.69 -6.48
N LEU A 413 16.80 6.89 -6.40
CA LEU A 413 17.99 7.12 -7.19
C LEU A 413 17.72 6.95 -8.68
N MET A 414 17.12 5.82 -9.08
CA MET A 414 16.78 5.55 -10.49
C MET A 414 15.81 6.61 -11.04
N LYS A 415 14.79 7.03 -10.28
CA LYS A 415 13.88 8.12 -10.70
C LYS A 415 14.65 9.39 -11.02
N LYS A 416 15.55 9.81 -10.12
CA LYS A 416 16.40 11.00 -10.36
C LYS A 416 17.31 10.85 -11.58
N GLN A 417 17.81 9.63 -11.85
CA GLN A 417 18.63 9.36 -13.04
C GLN A 417 17.80 9.48 -14.31
N ILE A 418 16.58 8.91 -14.33
CA ILE A 418 15.66 8.98 -15.49
C ILE A 418 15.25 10.43 -15.74
N GLU A 419 14.88 11.19 -14.69
CA GLU A 419 14.52 12.62 -14.80
C GLU A 419 15.64 13.49 -15.40
N LYS A 420 16.90 13.06 -15.23
CA LYS A 420 18.09 13.72 -15.82
C LYS A 420 18.43 13.23 -17.23
N GLY A 421 17.65 12.32 -17.82
CA GLY A 421 17.93 11.71 -19.12
C GLY A 421 18.85 10.48 -19.08
N GLY A 422 19.07 9.92 -17.91
CA GLY A 422 19.88 8.72 -17.70
C GLY A 422 21.39 9.01 -17.55
N PRO A 423 22.26 7.97 -17.61
CA PRO A 423 21.89 6.56 -17.60
C PRO A 423 21.35 6.09 -16.24
N VAL A 424 20.52 5.04 -16.23
CA VAL A 424 20.18 4.31 -15.01
C VAL A 424 21.28 3.31 -14.70
N THR A 425 21.76 3.32 -13.45
CA THR A 425 22.86 2.44 -13.03
C THR A 425 22.35 1.24 -12.21
N VAL A 426 22.81 0.05 -12.57
CA VAL A 426 22.55 -1.22 -11.87
C VAL A 426 23.89 -1.88 -11.57
N THR A 427 24.07 -2.39 -10.36
CA THR A 427 25.39 -2.92 -9.95
C THR A 427 25.72 -4.28 -10.58
N HIS A 428 24.73 -5.14 -10.81
CA HIS A 428 24.91 -6.40 -11.51
C HIS A 428 23.61 -6.84 -12.18
N LYS A 429 23.67 -7.50 -13.35
CA LYS A 429 22.49 -7.91 -14.11
C LYS A 429 21.59 -8.90 -13.36
N GLU A 430 22.21 -9.82 -12.61
CA GLU A 430 21.51 -10.88 -11.87
C GLU A 430 21.22 -10.53 -10.41
N ILE A 431 21.54 -9.29 -9.97
CA ILE A 431 21.33 -8.90 -8.59
C ILE A 431 19.83 -8.90 -8.25
N THR A 432 19.49 -9.58 -7.16
CA THR A 432 18.11 -9.61 -6.66
C THR A 432 18.00 -8.99 -5.28
N ARG A 433 16.84 -8.45 -4.99
CA ARG A 433 16.47 -7.96 -3.65
C ARG A 433 15.02 -8.31 -3.34
N TYR A 434 14.76 -8.53 -2.07
CA TYR A 434 13.39 -8.62 -1.60
C TYR A 434 12.83 -7.22 -1.39
N PHE A 435 11.56 -7.01 -1.74
CA PHE A 435 10.90 -5.73 -1.55
C PHE A 435 9.54 -5.86 -0.88
N MET A 436 9.24 -4.87 -0.07
CA MET A 436 7.98 -4.70 0.62
C MET A 436 7.63 -3.21 0.61
N THR A 437 6.36 -2.84 0.74
CA THR A 437 6.01 -1.43 0.95
C THR A 437 6.31 -1.00 2.38
N ILE A 438 6.57 0.29 2.61
CA ILE A 438 6.82 0.80 3.97
C ILE A 438 5.59 0.59 4.87
N PRO A 439 4.34 0.92 4.43
CA PRO A 439 3.14 0.64 5.22
C PRO A 439 2.99 -0.85 5.57
N GLU A 440 3.25 -1.76 4.64
CA GLU A 440 3.21 -3.20 4.86
C GLU A 440 4.21 -3.65 5.92
N ALA A 441 5.48 -3.19 5.82
CA ALA A 441 6.51 -3.51 6.80
C ALA A 441 6.09 -3.10 8.22
N VAL A 442 5.57 -1.88 8.36
CA VAL A 442 5.13 -1.34 9.65
C VAL A 442 3.91 -2.10 10.19
N GLN A 443 2.96 -2.46 9.35
CA GLN A 443 1.82 -3.28 9.74
C GLN A 443 2.27 -4.63 10.31
N LEU A 444 3.19 -5.31 9.62
CA LEU A 444 3.74 -6.59 10.09
C LEU A 444 4.59 -6.43 11.35
N ILE A 445 5.35 -5.32 11.51
CA ILE A 445 6.07 -5.02 12.75
C ILE A 445 5.10 -4.91 13.93
N LEU A 446 4.04 -4.09 13.79
CA LEU A 446 3.03 -3.93 14.85
C LEU A 446 2.36 -5.25 15.20
N GLN A 447 2.06 -6.08 14.19
CA GLN A 447 1.48 -7.41 14.38
C GLN A 447 2.46 -8.37 15.08
N ALA A 448 3.74 -8.41 14.66
CA ALA A 448 4.76 -9.26 15.27
C ALA A 448 4.93 -8.98 16.77
N VAL A 449 4.94 -7.71 17.15
CA VAL A 449 5.07 -7.27 18.55
C VAL A 449 3.90 -7.77 19.43
N THR A 450 2.73 -8.02 18.86
CA THR A 450 1.61 -8.61 19.62
C THR A 450 1.86 -10.07 19.99
N TYR A 451 2.77 -10.75 19.31
CA TYR A 451 3.17 -12.14 19.60
C TYR A 451 4.41 -12.24 20.50
N ALA A 452 5.08 -11.11 20.74
CA ALA A 452 6.32 -11.05 21.50
C ALA A 452 6.16 -11.52 22.96
N LYS A 453 7.03 -12.43 23.36
CA LYS A 453 7.19 -12.95 24.74
C LYS A 453 8.55 -12.62 25.33
N GLY A 454 9.44 -12.05 24.54
CA GLY A 454 10.81 -11.65 24.86
C GLY A 454 11.88 -12.61 24.33
N GLY A 455 12.92 -12.04 23.72
CA GLY A 455 14.06 -12.76 23.13
C GLY A 455 13.90 -13.17 21.67
N GLU A 456 12.71 -13.02 21.07
CA GLU A 456 12.47 -13.42 19.70
C GLU A 456 13.13 -12.45 18.70
N ILE A 457 13.61 -13.02 17.59
CA ILE A 457 13.86 -12.29 16.35
C ILE A 457 12.75 -12.71 15.38
N PHE A 458 11.84 -11.80 15.10
CA PHE A 458 10.82 -11.99 14.09
C PHE A 458 11.41 -11.76 12.69
N VAL A 459 11.02 -12.59 11.73
CA VAL A 459 11.38 -12.47 10.31
C VAL A 459 10.10 -12.29 9.52
N LEU A 460 10.03 -11.20 8.76
CA LEU A 460 8.88 -10.93 7.92
C LEU A 460 9.03 -11.65 6.57
N ASP A 461 7.93 -12.24 6.08
CA ASP A 461 7.87 -12.80 4.74
C ASP A 461 8.05 -11.71 3.68
N MET A 462 9.13 -11.80 2.95
CA MET A 462 9.48 -10.83 1.92
C MET A 462 8.92 -11.19 0.52
N GLY A 463 8.24 -12.35 0.39
CA GLY A 463 7.75 -12.86 -0.89
C GLY A 463 8.90 -13.20 -1.85
N GLU A 464 8.65 -13.05 -3.16
CA GLU A 464 9.61 -13.39 -4.20
C GLU A 464 10.69 -12.32 -4.37
N PRO A 465 11.95 -12.71 -4.63
CA PRO A 465 13.02 -11.75 -4.91
C PRO A 465 12.81 -11.10 -6.29
N VAL A 466 13.12 -9.81 -6.38
CA VAL A 466 12.97 -9.01 -7.59
C VAL A 466 14.35 -8.69 -8.17
N LYS A 467 14.56 -8.94 -9.47
CA LYS A 467 15.77 -8.51 -10.18
C LYS A 467 15.80 -6.99 -10.31
N ILE A 468 16.89 -6.37 -9.88
CA ILE A 468 17.03 -4.90 -9.92
C ILE A 468 17.07 -4.38 -11.36
N TYR A 469 17.57 -5.18 -12.31
CA TYR A 469 17.53 -4.85 -13.72
C TYR A 469 16.08 -4.75 -14.25
N ASP A 470 15.22 -5.72 -13.92
CA ASP A 470 13.82 -5.72 -14.35
C ASP A 470 13.02 -4.58 -13.69
N LEU A 471 13.38 -4.24 -12.44
CA LEU A 471 12.85 -3.09 -11.73
C LEU A 471 13.20 -1.77 -12.46
N ALA A 472 14.46 -1.64 -12.94
CA ALA A 472 14.91 -0.48 -13.70
C ALA A 472 14.14 -0.37 -15.03
N VAL A 473 13.98 -1.46 -15.77
CA VAL A 473 13.19 -1.53 -17.01
C VAL A 473 11.75 -1.07 -16.76
N SER A 474 11.12 -1.62 -15.73
CA SER A 474 9.73 -1.28 -15.37
C SER A 474 9.59 0.19 -14.97
N LEU A 475 10.56 0.74 -14.23
CA LEU A 475 10.54 2.14 -13.79
C LEU A 475 10.70 3.11 -14.96
N ILE A 476 11.61 2.82 -15.91
CA ILE A 476 11.81 3.62 -17.12
C ILE A 476 10.49 3.67 -17.92
N ARG A 477 9.83 2.52 -18.13
CA ARG A 477 8.54 2.45 -18.83
C ARG A 477 7.42 3.18 -18.10
N LEU A 478 7.36 3.08 -16.75
CA LEU A 478 6.40 3.83 -15.94
C LEU A 478 6.56 5.36 -16.08
N MET A 479 7.78 5.82 -16.33
CA MET A 479 8.06 7.23 -16.56
C MET A 479 7.88 7.66 -18.03
N GLY A 480 7.46 6.74 -18.92
CA GLY A 480 7.10 7.03 -20.31
C GLY A 480 8.25 6.95 -21.29
N TYR A 481 9.35 6.29 -20.94
CA TYR A 481 10.53 6.12 -21.79
C TYR A 481 10.74 4.65 -22.17
N GLU A 482 11.44 4.40 -23.29
CA GLU A 482 11.82 3.06 -23.70
C GLU A 482 13.24 2.70 -23.19
N PRO A 483 13.40 1.58 -22.43
CA PRO A 483 14.69 1.14 -21.90
C PRO A 483 15.71 0.88 -23.01
N ASN A 484 16.94 1.33 -22.81
CA ASN A 484 18.07 1.21 -23.76
C ASN A 484 17.87 1.90 -25.12
N VAL A 485 16.76 2.61 -25.31
CA VAL A 485 16.52 3.48 -26.47
C VAL A 485 16.58 4.94 -26.03
N ASP A 486 15.66 5.35 -25.15
CA ASP A 486 15.62 6.71 -24.60
C ASP A 486 16.54 6.85 -23.36
N ILE A 487 16.52 5.81 -22.49
CA ILE A 487 17.27 5.78 -21.23
C ILE A 487 18.14 4.52 -21.20
N PRO A 488 19.47 4.64 -21.30
CA PRO A 488 20.36 3.49 -21.22
C PRO A 488 20.47 2.95 -19.78
N ILE A 489 20.62 1.63 -19.64
CA ILE A 489 20.91 0.96 -18.37
C ILE A 489 22.35 0.50 -18.39
N ILE A 490 23.17 0.97 -17.43
CA ILE A 490 24.60 0.65 -17.33
C ILE A 490 24.87 -0.23 -16.12
N ILE A 491 25.66 -1.28 -16.31
CA ILE A 491 26.16 -2.15 -15.24
C ILE A 491 27.46 -1.56 -14.69
N THR A 492 27.48 -1.27 -13.37
CA THR A 492 28.62 -0.59 -12.72
C THR A 492 29.57 -1.50 -11.94
N GLY A 493 29.24 -2.77 -11.76
CA GLY A 493 29.92 -3.66 -10.83
C GLY A 493 29.33 -3.60 -9.41
N LEU A 494 29.50 -4.68 -8.64
CA LEU A 494 29.07 -4.74 -7.24
C LEU A 494 29.87 -3.72 -6.39
N ARG A 495 29.21 -3.14 -5.40
CA ARG A 495 29.84 -2.22 -4.44
C ARG A 495 30.53 -3.00 -3.33
N PRO A 496 31.53 -2.43 -2.64
CA PRO A 496 32.12 -3.05 -1.45
C PRO A 496 31.04 -3.46 -0.44
N GLY A 497 31.08 -4.70 0.02
CA GLY A 497 30.11 -5.27 0.97
C GLY A 497 28.73 -5.62 0.39
N GLU A 498 28.51 -5.47 -0.91
CA GLU A 498 27.22 -5.77 -1.55
C GLU A 498 27.12 -7.24 -1.95
N LYS A 499 26.06 -7.95 -1.47
CA LYS A 499 25.75 -9.33 -1.88
C LYS A 499 25.01 -9.35 -3.23
N LEU A 500 25.24 -10.40 -4.03
CA LEU A 500 24.43 -10.65 -5.22
C LEU A 500 22.99 -11.05 -4.84
N TYR A 501 22.85 -11.88 -3.82
CA TYR A 501 21.57 -12.34 -3.25
C TYR A 501 21.56 -12.09 -1.74
N GLU A 502 20.43 -11.64 -1.20
CA GLU A 502 20.24 -11.44 0.23
C GLU A 502 19.59 -12.66 0.88
N GLU A 503 19.96 -12.96 2.11
CA GLU A 503 19.45 -14.06 2.90
C GLU A 503 18.55 -13.52 4.02
N LEU A 504 17.41 -14.16 4.25
CA LEU A 504 16.51 -13.77 5.35
C LEU A 504 16.84 -14.51 6.66
N LEU A 505 17.55 -15.64 6.57
CA LEU A 505 17.85 -16.55 7.65
C LEU A 505 19.26 -17.11 7.57
N MET A 506 19.86 -17.43 8.70
CA MET A 506 21.02 -18.31 8.77
C MET A 506 20.58 -19.78 8.73
N ALA A 507 21.42 -20.66 8.19
CA ALA A 507 21.15 -22.10 8.12
C ALA A 507 20.87 -22.72 9.51
N GLU A 508 21.47 -22.16 10.55
CA GLU A 508 21.38 -22.61 11.95
C GLU A 508 20.15 -22.01 12.70
N GLU A 509 19.54 -20.93 12.17
CA GLU A 509 18.38 -20.28 12.74
C GLU A 509 17.09 -20.97 12.27
N GLY A 510 16.68 -22.08 12.85
CA GLY A 510 15.41 -22.73 12.49
C GLY A 510 14.23 -21.74 12.50
N LEU A 511 13.31 -21.86 11.50
CA LEU A 511 12.09 -21.07 11.43
C LEU A 511 10.95 -21.73 12.19
N VAL A 512 10.28 -20.95 13.03
CA VAL A 512 9.03 -21.33 13.67
C VAL A 512 7.92 -20.43 13.16
N SER A 513 6.85 -21.03 12.65
CA SER A 513 5.66 -20.30 12.20
C SER A 513 4.93 -19.64 13.38
N THR A 514 4.36 -18.47 13.14
CA THR A 514 3.45 -17.81 14.09
C THR A 514 1.98 -18.07 13.71
N LYS A 515 1.06 -17.38 14.37
CA LYS A 515 -0.36 -17.38 13.97
C LYS A 515 -0.61 -16.61 12.67
N HIS A 516 0.36 -15.84 12.21
CA HIS A 516 0.27 -15.04 10.98
C HIS A 516 1.22 -15.59 9.92
N ASP A 517 0.69 -15.91 8.74
CA ASP A 517 1.40 -16.58 7.65
C ASP A 517 2.65 -15.83 7.15
N LYS A 518 2.69 -14.51 7.36
CA LYS A 518 3.81 -13.65 6.92
C LYS A 518 4.79 -13.27 8.04
N ILE A 519 4.68 -13.89 9.22
CA ILE A 519 5.56 -13.61 10.37
C ILE A 519 6.11 -14.92 10.91
N PHE A 520 7.43 -15.03 10.92
CA PHE A 520 8.18 -16.17 11.46
C PHE A 520 9.02 -15.74 12.64
N ILE A 521 9.48 -16.71 13.45
CA ILE A 521 10.39 -16.49 14.58
C ILE A 521 11.62 -17.34 14.34
N THR A 522 12.82 -16.78 14.58
CA THR A 522 14.07 -17.55 14.63
C THR A 522 14.36 -18.00 16.06
N GLN A 523 15.14 -19.06 16.20
CA GLN A 523 15.60 -19.51 17.52
C GLN A 523 16.55 -18.46 18.13
N PRO A 524 16.47 -18.21 19.45
CA PRO A 524 17.36 -17.29 20.15
C PRO A 524 18.81 -17.78 20.11
N MET A 525 19.74 -16.84 19.99
CA MET A 525 21.15 -17.13 20.15
C MET A 525 21.51 -17.45 21.61
N HIS A 526 22.45 -18.37 21.77
CA HIS A 526 23.05 -18.67 23.08
C HIS A 526 24.30 -17.81 23.25
N LEU A 527 24.15 -16.57 23.75
CA LEU A 527 25.24 -15.68 24.11
C LEU A 527 25.06 -15.27 25.58
N GLU A 528 26.12 -15.39 26.38
CA GLU A 528 26.10 -14.97 27.78
C GLU A 528 26.42 -13.48 27.90
N GLU A 529 25.88 -12.83 28.97
CA GLU A 529 26.05 -11.38 29.17
C GLU A 529 27.54 -11.00 29.35
N LYS A 530 28.34 -11.85 29.97
CA LYS A 530 29.78 -11.63 30.12
C LYS A 530 30.49 -11.58 28.77
N GLU A 531 30.19 -12.53 27.90
CA GLU A 531 30.77 -12.61 26.57
C GLU A 531 30.37 -11.39 25.71
N LEU A 532 29.09 -10.98 25.78
CA LEU A 532 28.64 -9.77 25.11
C LEU A 532 29.41 -8.52 25.60
N ASN A 533 29.59 -8.38 26.92
CA ASN A 533 30.29 -7.23 27.49
C ASN A 533 31.77 -7.20 27.07
N GLU A 534 32.45 -8.35 26.99
CA GLU A 534 33.81 -8.44 26.44
C GLU A 534 33.87 -7.98 24.99
N LYS A 535 32.95 -8.44 24.14
CA LYS A 535 32.81 -8.03 22.74
C LYS A 535 32.51 -6.52 22.58
N LEU A 536 31.62 -5.97 23.41
CA LEU A 536 31.32 -4.54 23.41
C LEU A 536 32.51 -3.70 23.90
N TYR A 537 33.29 -4.22 24.87
CA TYR A 537 34.50 -3.56 25.33
C TYR A 537 35.56 -3.48 24.20
N GLU A 538 35.76 -4.55 23.44
CA GLU A 538 36.66 -4.54 22.26
C GLU A 538 36.24 -3.47 21.25
N LEU A 539 34.95 -3.39 20.88
CA LEU A 539 34.43 -2.38 19.99
C LEU A 539 34.56 -0.96 20.52
N GLY A 540 34.35 -0.76 21.84
CA GLY A 540 34.44 0.53 22.52
C GLY A 540 35.84 1.09 22.64
N ASN A 541 36.86 0.25 22.53
CA ASN A 541 38.26 0.66 22.57
C ASN A 541 38.77 1.20 21.24
N ILE A 542 38.05 0.99 20.14
CA ILE A 542 38.42 1.54 18.84
C ILE A 542 38.10 3.04 18.83
N LYS A 543 39.08 3.87 18.57
CA LYS A 543 38.95 5.32 18.55
C LYS A 543 39.62 5.89 17.30
N TYR A 544 39.20 7.08 16.88
CA TYR A 544 39.90 7.88 15.88
C TYR A 544 41.22 8.41 16.49
N ASN A 545 42.29 7.65 16.36
CA ASN A 545 43.64 7.98 16.83
C ASN A 545 44.66 7.58 15.75
N GLU A 546 45.96 7.70 16.02
CA GLU A 546 47.04 7.36 15.09
C GLU A 546 47.03 5.89 14.63
N ASP A 547 46.49 4.98 15.47
CA ASP A 547 46.36 3.56 15.15
C ASP A 547 45.03 3.19 14.47
N TYR A 548 44.22 4.16 14.08
CA TYR A 548 42.96 3.91 13.41
C TYR A 548 43.15 3.46 11.98
N SER A 549 42.59 2.31 11.63
CA SER A 549 42.40 1.90 10.24
C SER A 549 41.06 1.18 10.06
N ILE A 550 40.52 1.20 8.85
CA ILE A 550 39.29 0.50 8.50
C ILE A 550 39.45 -1.01 8.69
N GLU A 551 40.64 -1.54 8.32
CA GLU A 551 41.00 -2.94 8.42
C GLU A 551 40.98 -3.42 9.87
N LYS A 552 41.50 -2.62 10.81
CA LYS A 552 41.46 -2.92 12.24
C LYS A 552 40.02 -3.00 12.76
N VAL A 553 39.14 -2.10 12.31
CA VAL A 553 37.72 -2.16 12.67
C VAL A 553 37.06 -3.42 12.14
N LYS A 554 37.35 -3.80 10.90
CA LYS A 554 36.84 -5.05 10.29
C LYS A 554 37.34 -6.28 11.02
N GLU A 555 38.61 -6.31 11.40
CA GLU A 555 39.21 -7.41 12.17
C GLU A 555 38.52 -7.59 13.53
N VAL A 556 38.36 -6.52 14.29
CA VAL A 556 37.61 -6.58 15.56
C VAL A 556 36.17 -7.01 15.34
N MET A 557 35.53 -6.50 14.29
CA MET A 557 34.16 -6.88 13.96
C MET A 557 34.03 -8.38 13.61
N LYS A 558 35.02 -8.99 12.94
CA LYS A 558 35.08 -10.45 12.71
C LYS A 558 35.15 -11.24 14.01
N ASN A 559 35.91 -10.77 14.99
CA ASN A 559 35.97 -11.41 16.32
C ASN A 559 34.64 -11.30 17.07
N VAL A 560 34.00 -10.15 17.00
CA VAL A 560 32.72 -9.88 17.69
C VAL A 560 31.56 -10.64 17.04
N VAL A 561 31.53 -10.70 15.68
CA VAL A 561 30.48 -11.37 14.87
C VAL A 561 31.16 -12.45 14.02
N PRO A 562 31.29 -13.69 14.50
CA PRO A 562 31.98 -14.75 13.76
C PRO A 562 31.41 -15.08 12.38
N THR A 563 30.14 -14.77 12.16
CA THR A 563 29.47 -14.94 10.85
C THR A 563 29.74 -13.79 9.87
N TYR A 564 30.46 -12.73 10.30
CA TYR A 564 30.88 -11.65 9.42
C TYR A 564 32.07 -12.10 8.54
N HIS A 565 31.91 -12.00 7.25
CA HIS A 565 32.96 -12.28 6.27
C HIS A 565 32.91 -11.23 5.16
N GLU A 566 34.05 -10.96 4.54
CA GLU A 566 34.03 -10.10 3.35
C GLU A 566 33.47 -10.88 2.14
N PRO A 567 32.80 -10.20 1.19
CA PRO A 567 32.32 -10.87 -0.01
C PRO A 567 33.48 -11.60 -0.69
N GLU A 568 33.22 -12.81 -1.16
CA GLU A 568 34.15 -13.48 -2.08
C GLU A 568 34.22 -12.65 -3.37
N GLU A 569 35.44 -12.39 -3.87
CA GLU A 569 35.70 -11.60 -5.07
C GLU A 569 35.08 -12.21 -6.34
#